data_13f22755d96962fe53563a99c37c4b2b
#
_entry.id   13f22755d96962fe53563a99c37c4b2b
#
_cell.length_a   1.000
_cell.length_b   1.000
_cell.length_c   1.000
_cell.angle_alpha   90.00
_cell.angle_beta   90.00
_cell.angle_gamma   90.00
#
_symmetry.space_group_name_H-M   'P 1'
#
loop_
_entity.id
_entity.type
_entity.pdbx_description
1 polymer ?
#
loop_
_entity_poly.entity_id
_entity_poly.type
_entity_poly.pdbx_seq_one_letter_code
_entity_poly.pdbx_strand_id
1 'polypeptide(L)'
;MYGYVVVNKPELKIKEYDMYRSYYCGLCEELLSDYGINGQISISYDMTFLLVLLTGLYEPDTTYKEARCIAHPVHKHPVRRNKISAYVADMNVLMTYYKCVDDWQDDRKLMKKLLASSLTNKVKRIEKAYSQKAHIIKAALDRMSELENNNESNIDLLAEQFGIIMAQILCMKNDEWYDTLKVMGNSLGRFIYILDAYDDLLEDKKK
;
A
#
# COMPACT_ATOMS: atom_id res chain seq x y z
N MET A 1 1.48 -7.97 -6.98
CA MET A 1 0.36 -7.04 -6.68
C MET A 1 0.74 -5.63 -6.20
N TYR A 2 2.00 -5.29 -5.95
CA TYR A 2 2.46 -3.93 -5.59
C TYR A 2 3.43 -3.42 -6.64
N GLY A 3 3.44 -2.10 -6.88
CA GLY A 3 4.37 -1.45 -7.79
C GLY A 3 3.78 -1.05 -9.15
N TYR A 4 2.46 -1.19 -9.31
CA TYR A 4 1.78 -0.80 -10.55
C TYR A 4 1.46 0.70 -10.62
N VAL A 5 1.25 1.35 -9.46
CA VAL A 5 0.96 2.78 -9.42
C VAL A 5 2.25 3.55 -9.16
N VAL A 6 3.00 3.81 -10.23
CA VAL A 6 4.27 4.55 -10.18
C VAL A 6 4.17 5.85 -10.94
N VAL A 7 4.91 6.85 -10.48
CA VAL A 7 4.97 8.14 -11.15
C VAL A 7 5.75 8.04 -12.48
N ASN A 8 5.18 8.56 -13.57
CA ASN A 8 5.89 8.68 -14.83
C ASN A 8 6.85 9.89 -14.80
N LYS A 9 8.02 9.68 -14.20
CA LYS A 9 9.01 10.73 -13.97
C LYS A 9 9.39 11.53 -15.22
N PRO A 10 9.57 10.95 -16.42
CA PRO A 10 9.90 11.71 -17.63
C PRO A 10 8.84 12.76 -18.03
N GLU A 11 7.59 12.54 -17.66
CA GLU A 11 6.48 13.43 -18.02
C GLU A 11 6.20 14.51 -16.97
N LEU A 12 6.86 14.45 -15.81
CA LEU A 12 6.68 15.43 -14.74
C LEU A 12 7.66 16.60 -14.87
N LYS A 13 7.17 17.80 -14.54
CA LYS A 13 8.07 18.94 -14.27
C LYS A 13 8.92 18.61 -13.04
N ILE A 14 10.16 19.12 -13.01
CA ILE A 14 11.07 18.89 -11.89
C ILE A 14 10.41 19.22 -10.54
N LYS A 15 9.72 20.35 -10.43
CA LYS A 15 9.02 20.75 -9.20
C LYS A 15 7.91 19.79 -8.76
N GLU A 16 7.24 19.14 -9.70
CA GLU A 16 6.18 18.18 -9.43
C GLU A 16 6.77 16.86 -8.92
N TYR A 17 7.86 16.43 -9.55
CA TYR A 17 8.61 15.27 -9.08
C TYR A 17 9.24 15.50 -7.70
N ASP A 18 9.81 16.68 -7.44
CA ASP A 18 10.36 17.02 -6.12
C ASP A 18 9.28 17.05 -5.04
N MET A 19 8.08 17.53 -5.38
CA MET A 19 6.93 17.46 -4.49
C MET A 19 6.53 16.02 -4.19
N TYR A 20 6.34 15.18 -5.19
CA TYR A 20 6.06 13.75 -5.04
C TYR A 20 7.11 13.06 -4.16
N ARG A 21 8.40 13.27 -4.48
CA ARG A 21 9.52 12.72 -3.73
C ARG A 21 9.51 13.15 -2.26
N SER A 22 9.11 14.39 -1.97
CA SER A 22 9.03 14.87 -0.59
C SER A 22 7.96 14.16 0.24
N TYR A 23 6.83 13.76 -0.37
CA TYR A 23 5.82 12.91 0.27
C TYR A 23 6.29 11.47 0.44
N TYR A 24 6.98 10.91 -0.56
CA TYR A 24 7.62 9.59 -0.43
C TYR A 24 8.61 9.56 0.75
N CYS A 25 9.47 10.57 0.87
CA CYS A 25 10.40 10.69 1.99
C CYS A 25 9.65 10.91 3.32
N GLY A 26 8.54 11.63 3.31
CA GLY A 26 7.68 11.81 4.48
C GLY A 26 7.06 10.51 4.96
N LEU A 27 6.53 9.71 4.04
CA LEU A 27 5.98 8.37 4.36
C LEU A 27 7.09 7.42 4.86
N CYS A 28 8.26 7.47 4.24
CA CYS A 28 9.44 6.70 4.68
C CYS A 28 9.82 7.02 6.14
N GLU A 29 9.82 8.30 6.50
CA GLU A 29 10.12 8.75 7.87
C GLU A 29 9.00 8.36 8.85
N GLU A 30 7.72 8.44 8.44
CA GLU A 30 6.58 7.98 9.25
C GLU A 30 6.70 6.49 9.57
N LEU A 31 6.96 5.68 8.54
CA LEU A 31 7.17 4.23 8.67
C LEU A 31 8.35 3.90 9.62
N LEU A 32 9.45 4.64 9.50
CA LEU A 32 10.59 4.46 10.40
C LEU A 32 10.24 4.83 11.84
N SER A 33 9.57 5.96 12.05
CA SER A 33 9.18 6.46 13.37
C SER A 33 8.26 5.49 14.12
N ASP A 34 7.21 5.00 13.45
CA ASP A 34 6.14 4.24 14.09
C ASP A 34 6.38 2.72 14.05
N TYR A 35 7.06 2.24 13.02
CA TYR A 35 7.24 0.82 12.75
C TYR A 35 8.69 0.35 12.75
N GLY A 36 9.66 1.29 12.84
CA GLY A 36 11.08 1.00 12.80
C GLY A 36 11.55 0.59 11.39
N ILE A 37 12.75 0.01 11.31
CA ILE A 37 13.39 -0.36 10.04
C ILE A 37 12.50 -1.32 9.22
N ASN A 38 11.83 -2.27 9.86
CA ASN A 38 10.95 -3.23 9.18
C ASN A 38 9.72 -2.57 8.52
N GLY A 39 9.19 -1.50 9.14
CA GLY A 39 8.19 -0.66 8.49
C GLY A 39 8.79 0.16 7.35
N GLN A 40 9.95 0.75 7.56
CA GLN A 40 10.61 1.58 6.55
C GLN A 40 10.90 0.82 5.25
N ILE A 41 11.41 -0.41 5.32
CA ILE A 41 11.70 -1.23 4.13
C ILE A 41 10.46 -1.71 3.40
N SER A 42 9.28 -1.61 4.00
CA SER A 42 8.01 -1.98 3.38
C SER A 42 7.39 -0.88 2.51
N ILE A 43 7.99 0.31 2.46
CA ILE A 43 7.47 1.44 1.70
C ILE A 43 7.23 1.08 0.22
N SER A 44 6.08 1.51 -0.32
CA SER A 44 5.74 1.32 -1.73
C SER A 44 5.38 2.64 -2.42
N TYR A 45 5.52 2.65 -3.74
CA TYR A 45 5.07 3.79 -4.56
C TYR A 45 3.54 3.90 -4.59
N ASP A 46 2.82 2.78 -4.56
CA ASP A 46 1.36 2.76 -4.50
C ASP A 46 0.84 3.50 -3.25
N MET A 47 1.49 3.30 -2.10
CA MET A 47 1.13 4.00 -0.86
C MET A 47 1.53 5.48 -0.91
N THR A 48 2.59 5.82 -1.63
CA THR A 48 2.92 7.24 -1.89
C THR A 48 1.85 7.89 -2.76
N PHE A 49 1.35 7.20 -3.78
CA PHE A 49 0.21 7.67 -4.58
C PHE A 49 -1.01 7.91 -3.70
N LEU A 50 -1.36 6.96 -2.82
CA LEU A 50 -2.46 7.11 -1.87
C LEU A 50 -2.30 8.35 -0.99
N LEU A 51 -1.08 8.56 -0.45
CA LEU A 51 -0.77 9.74 0.37
C LEU A 51 -0.98 11.04 -0.41
N VAL A 52 -0.49 11.13 -1.64
CA VAL A 52 -0.63 12.32 -2.49
C VAL A 52 -2.08 12.56 -2.85
N LEU A 53 -2.81 11.50 -3.25
CA LEU A 53 -4.24 11.57 -3.57
C LEU A 53 -5.06 12.11 -2.40
N LEU A 54 -4.95 11.47 -1.23
CA LEU A 54 -5.72 11.88 -0.06
C LEU A 54 -5.30 13.28 0.45
N THR A 55 -4.01 13.62 0.35
CA THR A 55 -3.54 14.97 0.69
C THR A 55 -4.15 16.02 -0.23
N GLY A 56 -4.26 15.75 -1.53
CA GLY A 56 -4.90 16.65 -2.48
C GLY A 56 -6.40 16.82 -2.27
N LEU A 57 -7.09 15.76 -1.82
CA LEU A 57 -8.54 15.81 -1.54
C LEU A 57 -8.88 16.49 -0.20
N TYR A 58 -8.08 16.22 0.83
CA TYR A 58 -8.38 16.67 2.19
C TYR A 58 -7.62 17.92 2.61
N GLU A 59 -6.64 18.35 1.84
CA GLU A 59 -5.83 19.56 2.05
C GLU A 59 -5.40 19.79 3.51
N PRO A 60 -4.83 18.77 4.21
CA PRO A 60 -4.43 18.91 5.60
C PRO A 60 -3.23 19.84 5.76
N ASP A 61 -3.12 20.46 6.93
CA ASP A 61 -1.88 21.14 7.30
C ASP A 61 -0.70 20.21 7.15
N THR A 62 0.26 20.61 6.31
CA THR A 62 1.42 19.81 5.94
C THR A 62 2.69 20.45 6.48
N THR A 63 3.43 19.72 7.30
CA THR A 63 4.75 20.15 7.78
C THR A 63 5.80 19.90 6.70
N TYR A 64 6.73 20.83 6.59
CA TYR A 64 7.86 20.75 5.67
C TYR A 64 9.18 20.87 6.43
N LYS A 65 10.11 20.00 6.16
CA LYS A 65 11.49 20.11 6.67
C LYS A 65 12.48 19.52 5.67
N GLU A 66 13.75 19.82 5.88
CA GLU A 66 14.85 19.15 5.21
C GLU A 66 15.52 18.16 6.16
N ALA A 67 15.65 16.91 5.76
CA ALA A 67 16.24 15.84 6.56
C ALA A 67 17.29 15.06 5.76
N ARG A 68 18.16 14.36 6.47
CA ARG A 68 19.02 13.31 5.93
C ARG A 68 18.42 11.96 6.31
N CYS A 69 18.64 10.94 5.49
CA CYS A 69 18.24 9.58 5.80
C CYS A 69 19.38 8.60 5.48
N ILE A 70 19.19 7.34 5.88
CA ILE A 70 20.20 6.28 5.67
C ILE A 70 20.54 6.12 4.18
N ALA A 71 19.53 6.23 3.29
CA ALA A 71 19.74 6.13 1.85
C ALA A 71 20.42 7.37 1.24
N HIS A 72 20.31 8.54 1.91
CA HIS A 72 20.90 9.81 1.44
C HIS A 72 21.61 10.52 2.62
N PRO A 73 22.76 10.00 3.08
CA PRO A 73 23.41 10.52 4.29
C PRO A 73 24.12 11.86 4.07
N VAL A 74 24.51 12.16 2.83
CA VAL A 74 25.33 13.35 2.49
C VAL A 74 24.45 14.59 2.28
N HIS A 75 23.38 14.46 1.50
CA HIS A 75 22.53 15.58 1.12
C HIS A 75 21.22 15.57 1.89
N LYS A 76 20.80 16.76 2.35
CA LYS A 76 19.44 16.94 2.84
C LYS A 76 18.45 16.88 1.69
N HIS A 77 17.28 16.37 1.96
CA HIS A 77 16.17 16.28 1.00
C HIS A 77 14.89 16.76 1.65
N PRO A 78 13.94 17.28 0.86
CA PRO A 78 12.67 17.74 1.38
C PRO A 78 11.81 16.57 1.87
N VAL A 79 11.15 16.79 3.01
CA VAL A 79 10.25 15.84 3.66
C VAL A 79 8.95 16.56 3.98
N ARG A 80 7.82 16.01 3.52
CA ARG A 80 6.47 16.48 3.83
C ARG A 80 5.70 15.41 4.59
N ARG A 81 5.11 15.83 5.72
CA ARG A 81 4.27 14.98 6.56
C ARG A 81 3.00 15.71 6.96
N ASN A 82 1.91 14.98 7.09
CA ASN A 82 0.63 15.45 7.59
C ASN A 82 -0.12 14.31 8.29
N LYS A 83 -1.33 14.59 8.79
CA LYS A 83 -2.15 13.58 9.48
C LYS A 83 -2.52 12.36 8.62
N ILE A 84 -2.47 12.48 7.30
CA ILE A 84 -2.76 11.37 6.38
C ILE A 84 -1.56 10.42 6.29
N SER A 85 -0.33 10.91 6.53
CA SER A 85 0.88 10.08 6.50
C SER A 85 0.80 8.91 7.47
N ALA A 86 0.25 9.12 8.68
CA ALA A 86 0.06 8.07 9.68
C ALA A 86 -0.94 7.00 9.21
N TYR A 87 -2.09 7.42 8.64
CA TYR A 87 -3.08 6.49 8.09
C TYR A 87 -2.48 5.63 6.96
N VAL A 88 -1.76 6.26 6.04
CA VAL A 88 -1.15 5.56 4.91
C VAL A 88 -0.02 4.63 5.37
N ALA A 89 0.74 5.00 6.38
CA ALA A 89 1.73 4.12 7.00
C ALA A 89 1.08 2.89 7.65
N ASP A 90 -0.05 3.07 8.35
CA ASP A 90 -0.85 1.97 8.91
C ASP A 90 -1.30 1.01 7.80
N MET A 91 -1.88 1.51 6.72
CA MET A 91 -2.34 0.69 5.59
C MET A 91 -1.18 -0.01 4.88
N ASN A 92 -0.04 0.67 4.71
CA ASN A 92 1.17 0.07 4.12
C ASN A 92 1.66 -1.13 4.94
N VAL A 93 1.74 -0.97 6.26
CA VAL A 93 2.20 -2.04 7.16
C VAL A 93 1.21 -3.19 7.23
N LEU A 94 -0.10 -2.89 7.28
CA LEU A 94 -1.16 -3.90 7.28
C LEU A 94 -1.09 -4.78 6.02
N MET A 95 -1.02 -4.17 4.85
CA MET A 95 -0.97 -4.89 3.58
C MET A 95 0.36 -5.65 3.39
N THR A 96 1.48 -5.07 3.81
CA THR A 96 2.78 -5.75 3.80
C THR A 96 2.75 -7.00 4.69
N TYR A 97 2.13 -6.92 5.86
CA TYR A 97 1.99 -8.05 6.77
C TYR A 97 1.17 -9.18 6.12
N TYR A 98 -0.02 -8.88 5.59
CA TYR A 98 -0.85 -9.89 4.97
C TYR A 98 -0.15 -10.54 3.77
N LYS A 99 0.51 -9.74 2.92
CA LYS A 99 1.32 -10.29 1.83
C LYS A 99 2.44 -11.19 2.32
N CYS A 100 3.13 -10.83 3.40
CA CYS A 100 4.20 -11.67 3.94
C CYS A 100 3.67 -12.98 4.56
N VAL A 101 2.46 -12.98 5.11
CA VAL A 101 1.80 -14.20 5.61
C VAL A 101 1.44 -15.11 4.44
N ASP A 102 0.87 -14.57 3.39
CA ASP A 102 0.53 -15.26 2.14
C ASP A 102 1.78 -15.88 1.48
N ASP A 103 2.80 -15.07 1.19
CA ASP A 103 4.10 -15.53 0.65
C ASP A 103 4.75 -16.65 1.51
N TRP A 104 4.49 -16.65 2.84
CA TRP A 104 4.97 -17.73 3.70
C TRP A 104 4.13 -19.00 3.59
N GLN A 105 2.83 -18.88 3.42
CA GLN A 105 1.95 -20.06 3.27
C GLN A 105 2.21 -20.77 1.94
N ASP A 106 2.42 -20.03 0.87
CA ASP A 106 2.61 -20.55 -0.47
C ASP A 106 4.04 -21.06 -0.71
N ASP A 107 5.01 -20.18 -0.54
CA ASP A 107 6.39 -20.44 -0.96
C ASP A 107 7.35 -20.79 0.21
N ARG A 108 6.87 -20.75 1.45
CA ARG A 108 7.69 -20.99 2.67
C ARG A 108 8.92 -20.07 2.78
N LYS A 109 8.84 -18.85 2.27
CA LYS A 109 9.92 -17.86 2.29
C LYS A 109 10.21 -17.38 3.72
N LEU A 110 11.29 -17.90 4.36
CA LEU A 110 11.66 -17.62 5.76
C LEU A 110 11.80 -16.12 6.07
N MET A 111 12.36 -15.33 5.15
CA MET A 111 12.50 -13.88 5.34
C MET A 111 11.15 -13.18 5.48
N LYS A 112 10.13 -13.64 4.74
CA LYS A 112 8.75 -13.12 4.82
C LYS A 112 8.12 -13.45 6.17
N LYS A 113 8.30 -14.68 6.66
CA LYS A 113 7.88 -15.09 8.01
C LYS A 113 8.51 -14.21 9.08
N LEU A 114 9.81 -13.94 9.00
CA LEU A 114 10.52 -13.11 9.98
C LEU A 114 9.98 -11.67 9.96
N LEU A 115 9.77 -11.10 8.76
CA LEU A 115 9.21 -9.77 8.63
C LEU A 115 7.78 -9.71 9.19
N ALA A 116 6.90 -10.65 8.83
CA ALA A 116 5.57 -10.75 9.39
C ALA A 116 5.58 -10.83 10.91
N SER A 117 6.42 -11.73 11.48
CA SER A 117 6.55 -11.90 12.93
C SER A 117 6.94 -10.60 13.63
N SER A 118 7.85 -9.81 13.03
CA SER A 118 8.29 -8.53 13.59
C SER A 118 7.20 -7.45 13.59
N LEU A 119 6.23 -7.54 12.68
CA LEU A 119 5.13 -6.60 12.53
C LEU A 119 3.86 -7.02 13.29
N THR A 120 3.75 -8.27 13.75
CA THR A 120 2.52 -8.86 14.33
C THR A 120 1.88 -7.98 15.41
N ASN A 121 2.63 -7.52 16.40
CA ASN A 121 2.08 -6.72 17.49
C ASN A 121 1.59 -5.33 17.02
N LYS A 122 2.25 -4.79 16.00
CA LYS A 122 1.91 -3.50 15.39
C LYS A 122 0.64 -3.62 14.57
N VAL A 123 0.53 -4.71 13.79
CA VAL A 123 -0.67 -5.02 13.00
C VAL A 123 -1.90 -5.25 13.89
N LYS A 124 -1.78 -5.95 15.03
CA LYS A 124 -2.89 -6.08 15.98
C LYS A 124 -3.41 -4.72 16.47
N ARG A 125 -2.51 -3.73 16.64
CA ARG A 125 -2.91 -2.37 17.00
C ARG A 125 -3.66 -1.68 15.85
N ILE A 126 -3.20 -1.83 14.61
CA ILE A 126 -3.86 -1.31 13.41
C ILE A 126 -5.24 -1.96 13.24
N GLU A 127 -5.33 -3.28 13.33
CA GLU A 127 -6.60 -4.02 13.23
C GLU A 127 -7.61 -3.58 14.30
N LYS A 128 -7.13 -3.26 15.50
CA LYS A 128 -8.00 -2.70 16.56
C LYS A 128 -8.46 -1.28 16.23
N ALA A 129 -7.58 -0.44 15.71
CA ALA A 129 -7.90 0.95 15.35
C ALA A 129 -8.86 1.04 14.16
N TYR A 130 -8.73 0.13 13.20
CA TYR A 130 -9.51 0.06 11.96
C TYR A 130 -10.30 -1.26 11.85
N SER A 131 -10.96 -1.67 12.94
CA SER A 131 -11.51 -3.03 13.09
C SER A 131 -12.44 -3.46 11.96
N GLN A 132 -13.39 -2.60 11.56
CA GLN A 132 -14.31 -2.91 10.46
C GLN A 132 -13.58 -3.05 9.11
N LYS A 133 -12.66 -2.13 8.83
CA LYS A 133 -11.84 -2.12 7.61
C LYS A 133 -10.95 -3.37 7.54
N ALA A 134 -10.25 -3.68 8.61
CA ALA A 134 -9.37 -4.84 8.72
C ALA A 134 -10.17 -6.16 8.56
N HIS A 135 -11.37 -6.23 9.13
CA HIS A 135 -12.26 -7.39 8.96
C HIS A 135 -12.66 -7.60 7.49
N ILE A 136 -13.07 -6.53 6.79
CA ILE A 136 -13.45 -6.61 5.37
C ILE A 136 -12.25 -7.00 4.50
N ILE A 137 -11.08 -6.40 4.73
CA ILE A 137 -9.85 -6.73 4.00
C ILE A 137 -9.48 -8.20 4.20
N LYS A 138 -9.53 -8.68 5.44
CA LYS A 138 -9.20 -10.07 5.74
C LYS A 138 -10.18 -11.04 5.10
N ALA A 139 -11.49 -10.78 5.18
CA ALA A 139 -12.49 -11.61 4.53
C ALA A 139 -12.30 -11.69 3.01
N ALA A 140 -11.91 -10.57 2.37
CA ALA A 140 -11.60 -10.56 0.94
C ALA A 140 -10.32 -11.36 0.61
N LEU A 141 -9.27 -11.28 1.43
CA LEU A 141 -8.05 -12.08 1.27
C LEU A 141 -8.34 -13.57 1.46
N ASP A 142 -9.08 -13.94 2.51
CA ASP A 142 -9.49 -15.34 2.77
C ASP A 142 -10.28 -15.89 1.56
N ARG A 143 -11.18 -15.06 0.99
CA ARG A 143 -11.96 -15.44 -0.19
C ARG A 143 -11.10 -15.61 -1.44
N MET A 144 -10.09 -14.76 -1.64
CA MET A 144 -9.11 -14.93 -2.73
C MET A 144 -8.39 -16.27 -2.60
N SER A 145 -7.85 -16.58 -1.41
CA SER A 145 -7.17 -17.86 -1.17
C SER A 145 -8.08 -19.07 -1.39
N GLU A 146 -9.37 -18.99 -1.02
CA GLU A 146 -10.34 -20.06 -1.31
C GLU A 146 -10.54 -20.26 -2.83
N LEU A 147 -10.68 -19.17 -3.59
CA LEU A 147 -10.86 -19.22 -5.04
C LEU A 147 -9.62 -19.82 -5.72
N GLU A 148 -8.43 -19.41 -5.32
CA GLU A 148 -7.15 -19.92 -5.84
C GLU A 148 -6.97 -21.42 -5.53
N ASN A 149 -7.25 -21.83 -4.30
CA ASN A 149 -7.18 -23.25 -3.89
C ASN A 149 -8.18 -24.14 -4.64
N ASN A 150 -9.32 -23.60 -5.06
CA ASN A 150 -10.32 -24.30 -5.86
C ASN A 150 -10.01 -24.25 -7.38
N ASN A 151 -8.85 -23.70 -7.78
CA ASN A 151 -8.47 -23.46 -9.18
C ASN A 151 -9.56 -22.70 -9.97
N GLU A 152 -10.14 -21.66 -9.35
CA GLU A 152 -11.15 -20.84 -10.02
C GLU A 152 -10.52 -20.14 -11.25
N SER A 153 -11.11 -20.36 -12.40
CA SER A 153 -10.62 -19.82 -13.68
C SER A 153 -11.18 -18.43 -14.00
N ASN A 154 -12.22 -18.01 -13.27
CA ASN A 154 -12.83 -16.70 -13.48
C ASN A 154 -12.04 -15.61 -12.76
N ILE A 155 -11.14 -14.96 -13.51
CA ILE A 155 -10.31 -13.86 -13.02
C ILE A 155 -11.12 -12.69 -12.44
N ASP A 156 -12.36 -12.47 -12.92
CA ASP A 156 -13.19 -11.37 -12.42
C ASP A 156 -13.58 -11.55 -10.96
N LEU A 157 -13.75 -12.78 -10.49
CA LEU A 157 -14.07 -13.07 -9.08
C LEU A 157 -12.90 -12.70 -8.16
N LEU A 158 -11.69 -13.00 -8.56
CA LEU A 158 -10.47 -12.65 -7.82
C LEU A 158 -10.22 -11.14 -7.88
N ALA A 159 -10.37 -10.54 -9.06
CA ALA A 159 -10.23 -9.10 -9.25
C ALA A 159 -11.26 -8.32 -8.40
N GLU A 160 -12.48 -8.83 -8.24
CA GLU A 160 -13.50 -8.24 -7.39
C GLU A 160 -13.06 -8.19 -5.92
N GLN A 161 -12.48 -9.26 -5.39
CA GLN A 161 -11.98 -9.29 -4.02
C GLN A 161 -10.85 -8.27 -3.82
N PHE A 162 -9.92 -8.19 -4.76
CA PHE A 162 -8.86 -7.19 -4.67
C PHE A 162 -9.41 -5.75 -4.81
N GLY A 163 -10.45 -5.56 -5.61
CA GLY A 163 -11.21 -4.30 -5.68
C GLY A 163 -11.80 -3.91 -4.33
N ILE A 164 -12.39 -4.87 -3.58
CA ILE A 164 -12.90 -4.64 -2.24
C ILE A 164 -11.78 -4.18 -1.29
N ILE A 165 -10.63 -4.83 -1.32
CA ILE A 165 -9.47 -4.45 -0.51
C ILE A 165 -9.05 -3.01 -0.80
N MET A 166 -8.86 -2.65 -2.08
CA MET A 166 -8.43 -1.32 -2.48
C MET A 166 -9.47 -0.24 -2.14
N ALA A 167 -10.76 -0.55 -2.23
CA ALA A 167 -11.83 0.34 -1.79
C ALA A 167 -11.71 0.66 -0.29
N GLN A 168 -11.41 -0.35 0.55
CA GLN A 168 -11.20 -0.12 1.98
C GLN A 168 -9.96 0.74 2.28
N ILE A 169 -8.90 0.58 1.49
CA ILE A 169 -7.65 1.33 1.67
C ILE A 169 -7.81 2.79 1.24
N LEU A 170 -8.49 3.06 0.13
CA LEU A 170 -8.70 4.43 -0.35
C LEU A 170 -9.68 5.22 0.54
N CYS A 171 -10.71 4.58 1.08
CA CYS A 171 -11.68 5.22 1.96
C CYS A 171 -11.10 5.44 3.36
N MET A 172 -10.40 6.56 3.60
CA MET A 172 -9.82 6.87 4.91
C MET A 172 -10.91 7.04 5.99
N LYS A 173 -11.99 7.72 5.68
CA LYS A 173 -13.12 8.03 6.58
C LYS A 173 -14.45 8.06 5.82
N ASN A 174 -15.56 8.04 6.55
CA ASN A 174 -16.89 8.12 5.96
C ASN A 174 -17.35 9.60 5.91
N ASP A 175 -17.17 10.22 4.75
CA ASP A 175 -17.49 11.64 4.47
C ASP A 175 -17.93 11.82 3.01
N GLU A 176 -17.93 13.08 2.53
CA GLU A 176 -18.33 13.44 1.15
C GLU A 176 -17.55 12.71 0.05
N TRP A 177 -16.32 12.26 0.33
CA TRP A 177 -15.47 11.55 -0.62
C TRP A 177 -15.66 10.03 -0.61
N TYR A 178 -16.37 9.50 0.41
CA TYR A 178 -16.44 8.05 0.67
C TYR A 178 -16.90 7.24 -0.55
N ASP A 179 -18.03 7.60 -1.15
CA ASP A 179 -18.60 6.84 -2.26
C ASP A 179 -17.72 6.93 -3.52
N THR A 180 -17.16 8.11 -3.80
CA THR A 180 -16.24 8.31 -4.92
C THR A 180 -14.95 7.52 -4.74
N LEU A 181 -14.33 7.59 -3.57
CA LEU A 181 -13.10 6.84 -3.25
C LEU A 181 -13.34 5.33 -3.24
N LYS A 182 -14.51 4.89 -2.80
CA LYS A 182 -14.90 3.48 -2.82
C LYS A 182 -14.99 2.93 -4.25
N VAL A 183 -15.66 3.64 -5.14
CA VAL A 183 -15.77 3.27 -6.57
C VAL A 183 -14.40 3.31 -7.23
N MET A 184 -13.62 4.38 -7.00
CA MET A 184 -12.27 4.52 -7.52
C MET A 184 -11.35 3.39 -7.05
N GLY A 185 -11.35 3.09 -5.74
CA GLY A 185 -10.54 2.03 -5.16
C GLY A 185 -10.91 0.65 -5.71
N ASN A 186 -12.22 0.36 -5.81
CA ASN A 186 -12.68 -0.89 -6.39
C ASN A 186 -12.22 -1.06 -7.85
N SER A 187 -12.41 -0.03 -8.67
CA SER A 187 -12.01 -0.08 -10.09
C SER A 187 -10.50 -0.19 -10.25
N LEU A 188 -9.73 0.56 -9.46
CA LEU A 188 -8.27 0.52 -9.48
C LEU A 188 -7.75 -0.86 -9.03
N GLY A 189 -8.32 -1.43 -7.98
CA GLY A 189 -7.94 -2.75 -7.49
C GLY A 189 -8.20 -3.85 -8.52
N ARG A 190 -9.37 -3.86 -9.13
CA ARG A 190 -9.69 -4.80 -10.22
C ARG A 190 -8.72 -4.68 -11.38
N PHE A 191 -8.43 -3.45 -11.80
CA PHE A 191 -7.47 -3.20 -12.88
C PHE A 191 -6.08 -3.71 -12.55
N ILE A 192 -5.55 -3.41 -11.35
CA ILE A 192 -4.24 -3.85 -10.90
C ILE A 192 -4.16 -5.38 -10.86
N TYR A 193 -5.20 -6.05 -10.34
CA TYR A 193 -5.21 -7.52 -10.26
C TYR A 193 -5.15 -8.17 -11.65
N ILE A 194 -5.95 -7.66 -12.59
CA ILE A 194 -5.97 -8.18 -13.98
C ILE A 194 -4.63 -7.94 -14.68
N LEU A 195 -4.00 -6.80 -14.43
CA LEU A 195 -2.70 -6.47 -15.00
C LEU A 195 -1.59 -7.36 -14.45
N ASP A 196 -1.59 -7.60 -13.13
CA ASP A 196 -0.67 -8.52 -12.44
C ASP A 196 -0.78 -9.95 -13.02
N ALA A 197 -2.00 -10.46 -13.15
CA ALA A 197 -2.25 -11.77 -13.72
C ALA A 197 -1.83 -11.87 -15.21
N TYR A 198 -1.95 -10.80 -15.96
CA TYR A 198 -1.47 -10.75 -17.35
C TYR A 198 0.06 -10.77 -17.42
N ASP A 199 0.74 -10.03 -16.56
CA ASP A 199 2.20 -10.01 -16.51
C ASP A 199 2.76 -11.38 -16.10
N ASP A 200 2.14 -12.05 -15.11
CA ASP A 200 2.51 -13.40 -14.69
C ASP A 200 2.38 -14.42 -15.83
N LEU A 201 1.31 -14.36 -16.62
CA LEU A 201 1.14 -15.20 -17.80
C LEU A 201 2.25 -15.01 -18.86
N LEU A 202 2.76 -13.77 -18.99
CA LEU A 202 3.85 -13.49 -19.92
C LEU A 202 5.20 -14.02 -19.42
N GLU A 203 5.41 -14.04 -18.10
CA GLU A 203 6.61 -14.60 -17.48
C GLU A 203 6.63 -16.12 -17.56
N ASP A 204 5.51 -16.79 -17.31
CA ASP A 204 5.40 -18.25 -17.36
C ASP A 204 5.55 -18.81 -18.78
N LYS A 205 5.14 -18.05 -19.81
CA LYS A 205 5.39 -18.42 -21.20
C LYS A 205 6.85 -18.32 -21.64
N LYS A 206 7.69 -17.61 -20.86
CA LYS A 206 9.13 -17.46 -21.16
C LYS A 206 10.00 -18.50 -20.45
N LYS A 207 9.45 -19.24 -19.49
CA LYS A 207 10.08 -20.37 -18.78
C LYS A 207 9.81 -21.67 -19.51
#